data_1fff4cf8491cb78eb3a5c097a02d06ac
#
_entry.id   1fff4cf8491cb78eb3a5c097a02d06ac
#
_cell.length_a   1.000
_cell.length_b   1.000
_cell.length_c   1.000
_cell.angle_alpha   90.00
_cell.angle_beta   90.00
_cell.angle_gamma   90.00
#
_symmetry.space_group_name_H-M   'P 1'
#
loop_
_entity.id
_entity.type
_entity.pdbx_description
1 polymer ?
#
loop_
_entity_poly.entity_id
_entity_poly.type
_entity_poly.pdbx_seq_one_letter_code
_entity_poly.pdbx_strand_id
1 'polypeptide(L)'
;YEICACLVGSEMCIRDRDRGEDFYAVGEYWKQDLDSLNEYLKEERYKVDLFDVPLHYNMYQASKQGRDYDLSKILDGTLVQNHPTLAVTFVDNHDSQWGSSLESAVEDWFKPSAYALILLMKEGYPCIFYGDYYGVSGNPPMHRGIIDNLLEIRKNHAFGEQNYYFDHPNTIGFTRVGDGDHPHSGVAVLIS
;
A
#
# COMPACT_ATOMS: atom_id res chain seq x y z
N TYR A 1 -17.34 -5.51 -18.37
CA TYR A 1 -16.08 -5.21 -17.62
C TYR A 1 -15.84 -6.18 -16.46
N GLU A 2 -16.84 -6.95 -16.03
CA GLU A 2 -16.70 -8.02 -15.03
C GLU A 2 -16.00 -9.29 -15.55
N ILE A 3 -15.83 -9.40 -16.86
CA ILE A 3 -15.28 -10.61 -17.51
C ILE A 3 -13.75 -10.71 -17.40
N CYS A 4 -13.04 -9.61 -17.20
CA CYS A 4 -11.56 -9.63 -17.10
C CYS A 4 -11.04 -10.18 -15.76
N ALA A 5 -11.75 -9.96 -14.66
CA ALA A 5 -11.31 -10.43 -13.35
C ALA A 5 -11.43 -11.96 -13.20
N CYS A 6 -12.47 -12.56 -13.81
CA CYS A 6 -12.65 -14.03 -13.79
C CYS A 6 -11.67 -14.81 -14.69
N LEU A 7 -11.15 -14.18 -15.74
CA LEU A 7 -10.20 -14.81 -16.66
C LEU A 7 -8.77 -14.84 -16.10
N VAL A 8 -8.39 -13.86 -15.29
CA VAL A 8 -7.02 -13.73 -14.76
C VAL A 8 -6.68 -14.87 -13.80
N GLY A 9 -7.56 -15.23 -12.88
CA GLY A 9 -7.33 -16.32 -11.92
C GLY A 9 -7.25 -17.71 -12.58
N SER A 10 -8.13 -18.00 -13.52
CA SER A 10 -8.15 -19.30 -14.20
C SER A 10 -7.02 -19.47 -15.23
N GLU A 11 -6.67 -18.45 -16.00
CA GLU A 11 -5.55 -18.49 -16.94
C GLU A 11 -4.20 -18.58 -16.22
N MET A 12 -4.06 -17.96 -15.05
CA MET A 12 -2.82 -18.06 -14.27
C MET A 12 -2.63 -19.45 -13.67
N CYS A 13 -3.68 -20.06 -13.12
CA CYS A 13 -3.63 -21.45 -12.66
C CYS A 13 -3.32 -22.44 -13.79
N ILE A 14 -3.66 -22.12 -15.04
CA ILE A 14 -3.31 -22.93 -16.22
C ILE A 14 -1.83 -22.73 -16.59
N ARG A 15 -1.34 -21.49 -16.59
CA ARG A 15 0.07 -21.17 -16.91
C ARG A 15 1.05 -21.70 -15.89
N ASP A 16 0.74 -21.63 -14.59
CA ASP A 16 1.53 -22.20 -13.52
C ASP A 16 1.68 -23.72 -13.65
N ARG A 17 0.59 -24.40 -14.02
CA ARG A 17 0.60 -25.85 -14.27
C ARG A 17 1.42 -26.25 -15.48
N ASP A 18 1.37 -25.43 -16.53
CA ASP A 18 2.06 -25.73 -17.80
C ASP A 18 3.55 -25.42 -17.76
N ARG A 19 4.01 -24.51 -16.89
CA ARG A 19 5.40 -24.08 -16.79
C ARG A 19 6.13 -24.53 -15.52
N GLY A 20 5.40 -24.96 -14.49
CA GLY A 20 5.98 -25.37 -13.20
C GLY A 20 6.70 -24.21 -12.47
N GLU A 21 6.34 -22.97 -12.78
CA GLU A 21 6.89 -21.75 -12.18
C GLU A 21 5.84 -21.09 -11.30
N ASP A 22 6.25 -20.61 -10.12
CA ASP A 22 5.42 -19.75 -9.28
C ASP A 22 5.25 -18.39 -9.97
N PHE A 23 4.03 -18.03 -10.29
CA PHE A 23 3.70 -16.79 -10.96
C PHE A 23 3.07 -15.80 -9.96
N TYR A 24 3.71 -14.63 -9.77
CA TYR A 24 3.15 -13.58 -8.96
C TYR A 24 1.96 -12.92 -9.66
N ALA A 25 0.85 -12.85 -8.96
CA ALA A 25 -0.39 -12.26 -9.46
C ALA A 25 -0.92 -11.21 -8.51
N VAL A 26 -1.28 -10.05 -9.06
CA VAL A 26 -1.99 -9.01 -8.33
C VAL A 26 -3.27 -8.64 -9.07
N GLY A 27 -4.38 -8.61 -8.34
CA GLY A 27 -5.69 -8.20 -8.85
C GLY A 27 -6.04 -6.77 -8.43
N GLU A 28 -6.68 -6.04 -9.34
CA GLU A 28 -7.30 -4.77 -9.06
C GLU A 28 -8.81 -4.97 -8.88
N TYR A 29 -9.23 -5.20 -7.63
CA TYR A 29 -10.64 -5.29 -7.26
C TYR A 29 -11.02 -4.04 -6.46
N TRP A 30 -11.56 -3.02 -7.15
CA TRP A 30 -11.79 -1.69 -6.59
C TRP A 30 -13.00 -1.64 -5.67
N LYS A 31 -12.83 -2.13 -4.44
CA LYS A 31 -13.82 -2.10 -3.36
C LYS A 31 -13.21 -1.49 -2.09
N GLN A 32 -13.98 -0.63 -1.41
CA GLN A 32 -13.53 0.04 -0.20
C GLN A 32 -13.78 -0.80 1.06
N ASP A 33 -14.65 -1.79 0.98
CA ASP A 33 -15.00 -2.64 2.10
C ASP A 33 -14.16 -3.92 2.10
N LEU A 34 -13.65 -4.26 3.27
CA LEU A 34 -12.79 -5.42 3.48
C LEU A 34 -13.52 -6.75 3.23
N ASP A 35 -14.84 -6.81 3.49
CA ASP A 35 -15.60 -8.05 3.35
C ASP A 35 -15.66 -8.48 1.89
N SER A 36 -15.88 -7.54 0.95
CA SER A 36 -15.81 -7.82 -0.48
C SER A 36 -14.44 -8.33 -0.93
N LEU A 37 -13.35 -7.74 -0.41
CA LEU A 37 -11.99 -8.20 -0.71
C LEU A 37 -11.74 -9.61 -0.16
N ASN A 38 -12.18 -9.88 1.05
CA ASN A 38 -12.07 -11.20 1.67
C ASN A 38 -12.86 -12.28 0.91
N GLU A 39 -14.06 -11.94 0.44
CA GLU A 39 -14.86 -12.85 -0.38
C GLU A 39 -14.15 -13.17 -1.70
N TYR A 40 -13.63 -12.16 -2.38
CA TYR A 40 -12.85 -12.34 -3.61
C TYR A 40 -11.60 -13.20 -3.39
N LEU A 41 -10.79 -12.91 -2.36
CA LEU A 41 -9.62 -13.71 -2.01
C LEU A 41 -9.98 -15.17 -1.74
N LYS A 42 -11.10 -15.42 -1.06
CA LYS A 42 -11.58 -16.77 -0.78
C LYS A 42 -11.99 -17.51 -2.05
N GLU A 43 -12.69 -16.85 -2.98
CA GLU A 43 -13.05 -17.41 -4.29
C GLU A 43 -11.81 -17.78 -5.10
N GLU A 44 -10.79 -16.93 -5.10
CA GLU A 44 -9.48 -17.15 -5.73
C GLU A 44 -8.54 -18.06 -4.91
N ARG A 45 -9.03 -18.64 -3.81
CA ARG A 45 -8.28 -19.57 -2.93
C ARG A 45 -6.98 -18.98 -2.40
N TYR A 46 -6.95 -17.65 -2.16
CA TYR A 46 -5.78 -16.91 -1.68
C TYR A 46 -4.52 -17.05 -2.57
N LYS A 47 -4.72 -17.18 -3.89
CA LYS A 47 -3.63 -17.30 -4.87
C LYS A 47 -3.28 -16.01 -5.60
N VAL A 48 -3.98 -14.94 -5.28
CA VAL A 48 -3.86 -13.62 -5.90
C VAL A 48 -3.69 -12.61 -4.79
N ASP A 49 -2.70 -11.73 -4.91
CA ASP A 49 -2.62 -10.54 -4.06
C ASP A 49 -3.58 -9.48 -4.60
N LEU A 50 -4.06 -8.60 -3.73
CA LEU A 50 -4.94 -7.51 -4.14
C LEU A 50 -4.36 -6.16 -3.75
N PHE A 51 -4.63 -5.15 -4.57
CA PHE A 51 -4.42 -3.77 -4.16
C PHE A 51 -5.30 -3.43 -2.95
N ASP A 52 -4.66 -2.84 -1.92
CA ASP A 52 -5.33 -2.44 -0.67
C ASP A 52 -6.11 -1.14 -0.87
N VAL A 53 -7.25 -1.24 -1.55
CA VAL A 53 -8.14 -0.10 -1.81
C VAL A 53 -8.65 0.53 -0.52
N PRO A 54 -9.04 -0.22 0.53
CA PRO A 54 -9.39 0.37 1.82
C PRO A 54 -8.29 1.25 2.41
N LEU A 55 -7.02 0.83 2.39
CA LEU A 55 -5.91 1.65 2.88
C LEU A 55 -5.72 2.93 2.06
N HIS A 56 -5.82 2.84 0.73
CA HIS A 56 -5.81 4.02 -0.14
C HIS A 56 -6.88 5.02 0.29
N TYR A 57 -8.13 4.58 0.49
CA TYR A 57 -9.21 5.47 0.92
C TYR A 57 -9.03 6.01 2.33
N ASN A 58 -8.46 5.25 3.26
CA ASN A 58 -8.11 5.76 4.60
C ASN A 58 -7.08 6.89 4.49
N MET A 59 -6.04 6.73 3.67
CA MET A 59 -5.05 7.77 3.41
C MET A 59 -5.66 9.00 2.69
N TYR A 60 -6.53 8.76 1.72
CA TYR A 60 -7.27 9.83 1.06
C TYR A 60 -8.10 10.64 2.08
N GLN A 61 -8.90 9.98 2.93
CA GLN A 61 -9.70 10.64 3.96
C GLN A 61 -8.83 11.37 4.98
N ALA A 62 -7.72 10.78 5.41
CA ALA A 62 -6.76 11.43 6.29
C ALA A 62 -6.22 12.72 5.66
N SER A 63 -5.88 12.69 4.37
CA SER A 63 -5.39 13.86 3.65
C SER A 63 -6.44 14.99 3.51
N LYS A 64 -7.71 14.63 3.37
CA LYS A 64 -8.83 15.59 3.25
C LYS A 64 -9.26 16.20 4.57
N GLN A 65 -9.29 15.41 5.63
CA GLN A 65 -9.76 15.83 6.95
C GLN A 65 -8.65 16.46 7.80
N GLY A 66 -7.38 16.17 7.49
CA GLY A 66 -6.24 16.68 8.24
C GLY A 66 -6.33 16.28 9.72
N ARG A 67 -6.18 17.25 10.61
CA ARG A 67 -6.22 17.03 12.07
C ARG A 67 -7.54 16.48 12.63
N ASP A 68 -8.61 16.50 11.85
CA ASP A 68 -9.91 15.98 12.27
C ASP A 68 -10.03 14.46 11.97
N TYR A 69 -9.09 13.89 11.23
CA TYR A 69 -8.99 12.46 11.01
C TYR A 69 -8.24 11.79 12.15
N ASP A 70 -8.79 10.69 12.67
CA ASP A 70 -8.13 9.87 13.68
C ASP A 70 -7.09 8.95 13.04
N LEU A 71 -5.82 9.38 13.01
CA LEU A 71 -4.71 8.62 12.43
C LEU A 71 -4.52 7.25 13.09
N SER A 72 -4.92 7.06 14.36
CA SER A 72 -4.82 5.75 15.02
C SER A 72 -5.60 4.66 14.29
N LYS A 73 -6.56 5.06 13.45
CA LYS A 73 -7.43 4.16 12.66
C LYS A 73 -7.00 4.01 11.20
N ILE A 74 -5.83 4.51 10.83
CA ILE A 74 -5.40 4.51 9.41
C ILE A 74 -5.34 3.09 8.80
N LEU A 75 -5.11 2.07 9.61
CA LEU A 75 -5.08 0.67 9.20
C LEU A 75 -6.41 -0.08 9.44
N ASP A 76 -7.40 0.55 10.08
CA ASP A 76 -8.66 -0.11 10.39
C ASP A 76 -9.41 -0.50 9.13
N GLY A 77 -9.85 -1.77 9.06
CA GLY A 77 -10.62 -2.30 7.95
C GLY A 77 -9.83 -2.43 6.64
N THR A 78 -8.49 -2.44 6.70
CA THR A 78 -7.61 -2.56 5.54
C THR A 78 -7.23 -4.00 5.25
N LEU A 79 -6.86 -4.26 4.01
CA LEU A 79 -6.39 -5.57 3.61
C LEU A 79 -5.04 -5.90 4.27
N VAL A 80 -4.15 -4.93 4.37
CA VAL A 80 -2.83 -5.12 4.99
C VAL A 80 -2.92 -5.47 6.46
N GLN A 81 -3.92 -4.97 7.18
CA GLN A 81 -4.17 -5.35 8.58
C GLN A 81 -4.69 -6.78 8.68
N ASN A 82 -5.53 -7.22 7.74
CA ASN A 82 -6.21 -8.52 7.77
C ASN A 82 -5.39 -9.63 7.12
N HIS A 83 -4.81 -9.36 5.95
CA HIS A 83 -3.99 -10.29 5.16
C HIS A 83 -2.68 -9.63 4.71
N PRO A 84 -1.72 -9.41 5.61
CA PRO A 84 -0.50 -8.63 5.33
C PRO A 84 0.36 -9.17 4.18
N THR A 85 0.30 -10.47 3.90
CA THR A 85 1.06 -11.12 2.84
C THR A 85 0.33 -11.16 1.49
N LEU A 86 -0.90 -10.68 1.42
CA LEU A 86 -1.71 -10.63 0.20
C LEU A 86 -2.08 -9.20 -0.18
N ALA A 87 -1.60 -8.21 0.57
CA ALA A 87 -1.92 -6.81 0.37
C ALA A 87 -0.84 -6.09 -0.42
N VAL A 88 -1.18 -5.55 -1.59
CA VAL A 88 -0.36 -4.60 -2.31
C VAL A 88 -0.77 -3.20 -1.91
N THR A 89 0.03 -2.55 -1.08
CA THR A 89 -0.24 -1.20 -0.57
C THR A 89 0.19 -0.14 -1.58
N PHE A 90 -0.60 0.91 -1.73
CA PHE A 90 -0.32 2.00 -2.67
C PHE A 90 -0.90 3.32 -2.16
N VAL A 91 -0.31 4.45 -2.57
CA VAL A 91 -0.82 5.79 -2.23
C VAL A 91 -1.83 6.24 -3.27
N ASP A 92 -1.43 6.29 -4.53
CA ASP A 92 -2.27 6.61 -5.67
C ASP A 92 -1.98 5.68 -6.85
N ASN A 93 -2.85 5.70 -7.86
CA ASN A 93 -2.63 5.07 -9.15
C ASN A 93 -3.16 5.97 -10.29
N HIS A 94 -3.13 5.46 -11.52
CA HIS A 94 -3.58 6.21 -12.71
C HIS A 94 -5.09 6.48 -12.71
N ASP A 95 -5.89 5.72 -11.98
CA ASP A 95 -7.33 5.91 -11.87
C ASP A 95 -7.76 6.75 -10.66
N SER A 96 -6.95 6.81 -9.61
CA SER A 96 -7.22 7.65 -8.43
C SER A 96 -6.70 9.08 -8.53
N GLN A 97 -5.74 9.35 -9.44
CA GLN A 97 -5.16 10.67 -9.62
C GLN A 97 -6.18 11.71 -10.05
N TRP A 98 -5.85 12.98 -9.91
CA TRP A 98 -6.68 14.12 -10.32
C TRP A 98 -7.16 14.02 -11.76
N GLY A 99 -8.46 14.20 -11.98
CA GLY A 99 -9.10 14.16 -13.30
C GLY A 99 -9.35 12.76 -13.86
N SER A 100 -9.06 11.71 -13.12
CA SER A 100 -9.31 10.32 -13.51
C SER A 100 -10.69 9.82 -13.07
N SER A 101 -11.07 8.62 -13.53
CA SER A 101 -12.43 8.07 -13.36
C SER A 101 -12.79 7.73 -11.92
N LEU A 102 -11.81 7.39 -11.10
CA LEU A 102 -11.97 7.04 -9.69
C LEU A 102 -11.29 8.08 -8.79
N GLU A 103 -11.28 9.35 -9.24
CA GLU A 103 -10.58 10.44 -8.58
C GLU A 103 -10.75 10.42 -7.04
N SER A 104 -9.67 10.07 -6.38
CA SER A 104 -9.53 9.99 -4.92
C SER A 104 -8.08 10.27 -4.51
N ALA A 105 -7.42 11.20 -5.24
CA ALA A 105 -6.02 11.51 -5.04
C ALA A 105 -5.73 11.95 -3.59
N VAL A 106 -4.74 11.32 -2.98
CA VAL A 106 -4.18 11.75 -1.70
C VAL A 106 -3.55 13.13 -1.87
N GLU A 107 -3.88 14.07 -0.97
CA GLU A 107 -3.35 15.43 -1.03
C GLU A 107 -1.81 15.46 -0.93
N ASP A 108 -1.18 16.31 -1.70
CA ASP A 108 0.29 16.40 -1.81
C ASP A 108 0.99 16.59 -0.47
N TRP A 109 0.39 17.33 0.47
CA TRP A 109 0.94 17.56 1.80
C TRP A 109 1.04 16.26 2.62
N PHE A 110 0.13 15.29 2.40
CA PHE A 110 0.11 14.02 3.14
C PHE A 110 0.87 12.89 2.44
N LYS A 111 1.14 13.00 1.14
CA LYS A 111 1.87 11.96 0.38
C LYS A 111 3.20 11.53 1.02
N PRO A 112 4.04 12.44 1.56
CA PRO A 112 5.24 12.03 2.29
C PRO A 112 4.97 11.06 3.44
N SER A 113 3.93 11.32 4.23
CA SER A 113 3.49 10.47 5.34
C SER A 113 2.90 9.15 4.85
N ALA A 114 2.08 9.19 3.80
CA ALA A 114 1.49 8.01 3.17
C ALA A 114 2.57 7.07 2.60
N TYR A 115 3.57 7.62 1.89
CA TYR A 115 4.69 6.83 1.38
C TYR A 115 5.58 6.31 2.50
N ALA A 116 5.82 7.08 3.57
CA ALA A 116 6.56 6.58 4.74
C ALA A 116 5.84 5.40 5.39
N LEU A 117 4.51 5.46 5.50
CA LEU A 117 3.70 4.37 6.03
C LEU A 117 3.89 3.10 5.20
N ILE A 118 3.58 3.12 3.89
CA ILE A 118 3.61 1.92 3.07
C ILE A 118 5.03 1.40 2.78
N LEU A 119 6.03 2.27 2.67
CA LEU A 119 7.40 1.87 2.33
C LEU A 119 8.20 1.35 3.53
N LEU A 120 7.95 1.83 4.74
CA LEU A 120 8.75 1.49 5.90
C LEU A 120 8.09 0.47 6.83
N MET A 121 6.77 0.28 6.71
CA MET A 121 6.03 -0.76 7.43
C MET A 121 6.50 -2.16 7.00
N LYS A 122 6.39 -3.14 7.92
CA LYS A 122 6.77 -4.54 7.68
C LYS A 122 5.78 -5.23 6.74
N GLU A 123 4.52 -4.98 6.95
CA GLU A 123 3.41 -5.61 6.30
C GLU A 123 3.11 -4.99 4.93
N GLY A 124 2.63 -5.82 4.01
CA GLY A 124 2.24 -5.43 2.66
C GLY A 124 3.40 -5.31 1.66
N TYR A 125 3.03 -5.31 0.39
CA TYR A 125 3.94 -5.10 -0.74
C TYR A 125 3.71 -3.70 -1.31
N PRO A 126 4.59 -2.72 -1.05
CA PRO A 126 4.36 -1.35 -1.47
C PRO A 126 4.52 -1.18 -2.99
N CYS A 127 3.54 -0.53 -3.60
CA CYS A 127 3.54 -0.12 -5.00
C CYS A 127 3.63 1.41 -5.10
N ILE A 128 4.64 1.91 -5.81
CA ILE A 128 4.85 3.34 -6.02
C ILE A 128 4.18 3.76 -7.31
N PHE A 129 3.36 4.81 -7.25
CA PHE A 129 2.72 5.37 -8.42
C PHE A 129 3.76 6.10 -9.30
N TYR A 130 3.78 5.73 -10.59
CA TYR A 130 4.67 6.33 -11.58
C TYR A 130 4.53 7.86 -11.63
N GLY A 131 3.29 8.36 -11.54
CA GLY A 131 2.99 9.79 -11.58
C GLY A 131 3.61 10.58 -10.44
N ASP A 132 3.66 10.04 -9.24
CA ASP A 132 4.28 10.68 -8.07
C ASP A 132 5.81 10.68 -8.16
N TYR A 133 6.38 9.69 -8.84
CA TYR A 133 7.83 9.53 -8.94
C TYR A 133 8.42 10.24 -10.16
N TYR A 134 7.84 10.06 -11.35
CA TYR A 134 8.36 10.62 -12.61
C TYR A 134 7.58 11.83 -13.11
N GLY A 135 6.41 12.09 -12.53
CA GLY A 135 5.46 13.07 -13.04
C GLY A 135 4.57 12.50 -14.15
N VAL A 136 3.48 13.19 -14.42
CA VAL A 136 2.60 12.96 -15.55
C VAL A 136 2.50 14.25 -16.37
N SER A 137 1.97 14.17 -17.61
CA SER A 137 1.90 15.33 -18.50
C SER A 137 1.26 16.54 -17.80
N GLY A 138 2.02 17.61 -17.70
CA GLY A 138 1.62 18.85 -17.03
C GLY A 138 1.90 18.92 -15.52
N ASN A 139 2.26 17.79 -14.88
CA ASN A 139 2.60 17.76 -13.45
C ASN A 139 4.03 17.25 -13.27
N PRO A 140 4.97 18.08 -12.80
CA PRO A 140 6.33 17.62 -12.51
C PRO A 140 6.34 16.64 -11.31
N PRO A 141 7.36 15.78 -11.19
CA PRO A 141 7.49 14.84 -10.08
C PRO A 141 7.78 15.61 -8.78
N MET A 142 6.76 15.77 -7.93
CA MET A 142 6.90 16.51 -6.68
C MET A 142 7.50 15.69 -5.54
N HIS A 143 7.34 14.35 -5.59
CA HIS A 143 7.64 13.46 -4.46
C HIS A 143 8.87 12.57 -4.69
N ARG A 144 9.51 12.62 -5.86
CA ARG A 144 10.64 11.76 -6.21
C ARG A 144 11.74 11.75 -5.15
N GLY A 145 12.20 12.93 -4.73
CA GLY A 145 13.32 13.00 -3.78
C GLY A 145 13.02 12.38 -2.43
N ILE A 146 11.77 12.52 -1.94
CA ILE A 146 11.38 11.88 -0.68
C ILE A 146 11.18 10.38 -0.86
N ILE A 147 10.62 9.95 -1.98
CA ILE A 147 10.46 8.52 -2.29
C ILE A 147 11.82 7.85 -2.41
N ASP A 148 12.80 8.46 -3.09
CA ASP A 148 14.18 7.95 -3.18
C ASP A 148 14.80 7.75 -1.78
N ASN A 149 14.66 8.72 -0.88
CA ASN A 149 15.14 8.62 0.50
C ASN A 149 14.43 7.50 1.28
N LEU A 150 13.12 7.38 1.14
CA LEU A 150 12.35 6.31 1.79
C LEU A 150 12.73 4.91 1.27
N LEU A 151 13.00 4.78 -0.03
CA LEU A 151 13.49 3.54 -0.63
C LEU A 151 14.88 3.16 -0.11
N GLU A 152 15.77 4.15 0.06
CA GLU A 152 17.08 3.94 0.66
C GLU A 152 16.96 3.47 2.13
N ILE A 153 16.09 4.13 2.91
CA ILE A 153 15.81 3.74 4.30
C ILE A 153 15.21 2.34 4.33
N ARG A 154 14.22 2.03 3.47
CA ARG A 154 13.64 0.69 3.37
C ARG A 154 14.70 -0.38 3.12
N LYS A 155 15.58 -0.13 2.15
CA LYS A 155 16.62 -1.07 1.73
C LYS A 155 17.69 -1.31 2.81
N ASN A 156 18.04 -0.28 3.57
CA ASN A 156 19.20 -0.34 4.46
C ASN A 156 18.84 -0.43 5.95
N HIS A 157 17.62 -0.02 6.35
CA HIS A 157 17.27 0.13 7.76
C HIS A 157 15.95 -0.50 8.17
N ALA A 158 14.98 -0.73 7.26
CA ALA A 158 13.65 -1.20 7.65
C ALA A 158 13.60 -2.73 7.84
N PHE A 159 14.38 -3.26 8.77
CA PHE A 159 14.48 -4.69 9.08
C PHE A 159 14.01 -5.02 10.50
N GLY A 160 13.84 -6.31 10.76
CA GLY A 160 13.47 -6.85 12.06
C GLY A 160 11.97 -6.74 12.37
N GLU A 161 11.62 -7.01 13.62
CA GLU A 161 10.24 -6.95 14.10
C GLU A 161 9.73 -5.50 14.14
N GLN A 162 8.41 -5.37 14.09
CA GLN A 162 7.74 -4.07 14.13
C GLN A 162 6.92 -3.91 15.40
N ASN A 163 7.02 -2.73 16.02
CA ASN A 163 6.15 -2.31 17.11
C ASN A 163 5.32 -1.10 16.66
N TYR A 164 4.03 -1.13 16.96
CA TYR A 164 3.10 -0.06 16.64
C TYR A 164 2.83 0.83 17.84
N TYR A 165 2.67 2.13 17.57
CA TYR A 165 2.30 3.18 18.53
C TYR A 165 1.17 4.00 17.91
N PHE A 166 0.00 3.38 17.78
CA PHE A 166 -1.20 3.94 17.14
C PHE A 166 -2.27 4.21 18.19
N ASP A 167 -1.89 4.94 19.23
CA ASP A 167 -2.70 5.23 20.41
C ASP A 167 -3.11 6.70 20.55
N HIS A 168 -2.75 7.54 19.57
CA HIS A 168 -3.09 8.97 19.57
C HIS A 168 -3.70 9.39 18.23
N PRO A 169 -4.82 10.17 18.25
CA PRO A 169 -5.56 10.49 17.02
C PRO A 169 -4.77 11.34 16.02
N ASN A 170 -3.84 12.19 16.49
CA ASN A 170 -3.10 13.10 15.61
C ASN A 170 -1.62 12.73 15.43
N THR A 171 -1.18 11.64 16.04
CA THR A 171 0.23 11.23 15.97
C THR A 171 0.33 9.74 16.12
N ILE A 172 0.83 9.07 15.10
CA ILE A 172 1.09 7.64 15.10
C ILE A 172 2.55 7.38 14.79
N GLY A 173 3.02 6.21 15.13
CA GLY A 173 4.37 5.80 14.80
C GLY A 173 4.55 4.30 14.87
N PHE A 174 5.66 3.85 14.34
CA PHE A 174 6.11 2.46 14.48
C PHE A 174 7.62 2.41 14.47
N THR A 175 8.16 1.32 15.01
CA THR A 175 9.59 1.02 14.94
C THR A 175 9.83 -0.31 14.27
N ARG A 176 10.89 -0.39 13.47
CA ARG A 176 11.53 -1.63 13.03
C ARG A 176 12.80 -1.77 13.86
N VAL A 177 12.94 -2.86 14.59
CA VAL A 177 14.01 -2.97 15.60
C VAL A 177 15.39 -3.31 15.04
N GLY A 178 15.47 -3.56 13.73
CA GLY A 178 16.66 -4.11 13.09
C GLY A 178 16.80 -5.61 13.35
N ASP A 179 17.81 -6.23 12.75
CA ASP A 179 18.15 -7.63 12.95
C ASP A 179 19.66 -7.87 12.86
N GLY A 180 20.08 -9.08 13.22
CA GLY A 180 21.50 -9.47 13.23
C GLY A 180 22.11 -9.66 11.84
N ASP A 181 21.29 -9.93 10.83
CA ASP A 181 21.74 -10.15 9.45
C ASP A 181 22.00 -8.81 8.73
N HIS A 182 21.43 -7.72 9.26
CA HIS A 182 21.59 -6.35 8.75
C HIS A 182 22.13 -5.43 9.84
N PRO A 183 23.46 -5.44 10.11
CA PRO A 183 24.08 -4.62 11.16
C PRO A 183 23.79 -3.13 10.98
N HIS A 184 23.47 -2.44 12.07
CA HIS A 184 23.07 -1.03 12.10
C HIS A 184 21.72 -0.71 11.43
N SER A 185 20.90 -1.74 11.18
CA SER A 185 19.52 -1.55 10.76
C SER A 185 18.61 -1.15 11.93
N GLY A 186 17.40 -0.78 11.60
CA GLY A 186 16.40 -0.27 12.52
C GLY A 186 15.95 1.13 12.13
N VAL A 187 14.66 1.41 12.27
CA VAL A 187 14.08 2.72 11.95
C VAL A 187 12.90 3.02 12.88
N ALA A 188 12.76 4.29 13.26
CA ALA A 188 11.57 4.80 13.91
C ALA A 188 10.86 5.78 12.96
N VAL A 189 9.56 5.59 12.77
CA VAL A 189 8.72 6.43 11.94
C VAL A 189 7.69 7.12 12.82
N LEU A 190 7.54 8.43 12.62
CA LEU A 190 6.52 9.25 13.27
C LEU A 190 5.74 9.99 12.19
N ILE A 191 4.42 9.93 12.27
CA ILE A 191 3.47 10.61 11.38
C ILE A 191 2.53 11.46 12.23
N SER A 192 2.43 12.74 11.91
CA SER A 192 1.60 13.69 12.65
C SER A 192 1.04 14.78 11.74
#